data_c3aa2e1aa3f08ab2e10bfba0164d686d
#
_entry.id   c3aa2e1aa3f08ab2e10bfba0164d686d
#
_cell.length_a   1.000
_cell.length_b   1.000
_cell.length_c   1.000
_cell.angle_alpha   90.00
_cell.angle_beta   90.00
_cell.angle_gamma   90.00
#
_symmetry.space_group_name_H-M   'P 1'
#
loop_
_entity.id
_entity.type
_entity.pdbx_description
1 polymer ?
#
loop_
_entity_poly.entity_id
_entity_poly.type
_entity_poly.pdbx_seq_one_letter_code
_entity_poly.pdbx_strand_id
1 'polypeptide(L)'
;KTFIKNTQYENTSSLSPRFNLKFRINDHLTVRGGWGITEKLPSFNVLYPLPEYRDTPVFATNYGSGQSAYVYHTQPYQILYNDNLKWQRNRNSEVGVDLRIGGTSISLVGYFNRTKYPYKLSAAFEPFSYNMMGVPSALPDGTAYTMPANPAFRVDSQTGEIFVRDKDNPSAGWIAMQTTSTKRTFVKNTYQNNGSPVDRMGLEFVVEFPQINPIRTQLRLDGAYGYTKYVNEGEACYYPSTSTGGEFYPYVGVYLDNGGSSNVTYNGRKLHALDMNLTATTHVPSIRMIISLRLEATLVKRSQNLSEY
;
A
#
# COMPACT_ATOMS: atom_id res chain seq x y z
N LYS A 1 -20.51 18.60 -1.54
CA LYS A 1 -19.20 18.31 -0.91
C LYS A 1 -19.42 18.17 0.57
N THR A 2 -19.55 16.94 1.04
CA THR A 2 -19.67 16.67 2.48
C THR A 2 -18.27 16.53 3.03
N PHE A 3 -17.66 17.63 3.41
CA PHE A 3 -16.56 17.56 4.37
C PHE A 3 -17.14 17.03 5.67
N ILE A 4 -16.44 16.12 6.34
CA ILE A 4 -16.79 15.72 7.70
C ILE A 4 -16.60 16.97 8.56
N LYS A 5 -17.69 17.74 8.72
CA LYS A 5 -17.69 18.93 9.57
C LYS A 5 -17.66 18.47 11.02
N ASN A 6 -16.77 19.03 11.81
CA ASN A 6 -16.70 18.93 13.27
C ASN A 6 -16.22 17.58 13.84
N THR A 7 -15.47 16.76 13.12
CA THR A 7 -14.73 15.68 13.74
C THR A 7 -13.40 16.23 14.23
N GLN A 8 -13.20 16.22 15.52
CA GLN A 8 -11.94 16.60 16.14
C GLN A 8 -11.16 15.32 16.47
N TYR A 9 -9.90 15.27 16.07
CA TYR A 9 -9.01 14.20 16.47
C TYR A 9 -8.52 14.47 17.90
N GLU A 10 -8.84 13.57 18.85
CA GLU A 10 -8.63 13.80 20.27
C GLU A 10 -7.23 13.46 20.78
N ASN A 11 -6.52 12.55 20.09
CA ASN A 11 -5.20 12.10 20.51
C ASN A 11 -4.09 13.07 20.08
N THR A 12 -3.91 14.14 20.83
CA THR A 12 -3.02 15.26 20.45
C THR A 12 -1.68 15.28 21.18
N SER A 13 -1.45 14.39 22.15
CA SER A 13 -0.22 14.38 22.95
C SER A 13 0.50 13.04 22.91
N SER A 14 1.81 13.06 22.94
CA SER A 14 2.65 11.87 22.99
C SER A 14 3.87 12.06 23.88
N LEU A 15 4.41 10.95 24.37
CA LEU A 15 5.65 10.92 25.15
C LEU A 15 6.66 10.01 24.45
N SER A 16 7.78 10.58 24.01
CA SER A 16 8.84 9.91 23.27
C SER A 16 10.16 9.87 24.04
N PRO A 17 10.25 9.10 25.14
CA PRO A 17 11.47 9.00 25.94
C PRO A 17 12.58 8.29 25.15
N ARG A 18 13.84 8.74 25.38
CA ARG A 18 15.03 8.15 24.78
C ARG A 18 16.13 8.07 25.84
N PHE A 19 16.84 6.96 25.82
CA PHE A 19 17.96 6.71 26.69
C PHE A 19 19.09 6.10 25.88
N ASN A 20 20.32 6.66 26.04
CA ASN A 20 21.53 6.16 25.41
C ASN A 20 22.63 6.05 26.47
N LEU A 21 23.35 4.95 26.42
CA LEU A 21 24.49 4.67 27.28
C LEU A 21 25.68 4.31 26.41
N LYS A 22 26.85 4.86 26.77
CA LYS A 22 28.14 4.46 26.21
C LYS A 22 29.09 4.25 27.35
N PHE A 23 29.67 3.06 27.42
CA PHE A 23 30.62 2.69 28.46
C PHE A 23 31.91 2.20 27.82
N ARG A 24 32.99 2.93 28.06
CA ARG A 24 34.34 2.56 27.62
C ARG A 24 34.97 1.71 28.71
N ILE A 25 35.15 0.42 28.43
CA ILE A 25 35.74 -0.55 29.37
C ILE A 25 37.24 -0.33 29.44
N ASN A 26 37.88 -0.17 28.29
CA ASN A 26 39.31 0.14 28.14
C ASN A 26 39.54 0.81 26.76
N ASP A 27 40.81 1.02 26.39
CA ASP A 27 41.15 1.67 25.12
C ASP A 27 40.81 0.84 23.90
N HIS A 28 40.53 -0.44 24.07
CA HIS A 28 40.20 -1.37 22.98
C HIS A 28 38.73 -1.74 22.91
N LEU A 29 37.98 -1.59 24.00
CA LEU A 29 36.60 -2.07 24.09
C LEU A 29 35.65 -0.99 24.61
N THR A 30 34.66 -0.70 23.81
CA THR A 30 33.52 0.16 24.17
C THR A 30 32.23 -0.59 23.97
N VAL A 31 31.31 -0.52 24.92
CA VAL A 31 29.94 -1.02 24.83
C VAL A 31 28.99 0.16 24.79
N ARG A 32 27.96 0.07 23.95
CA ARG A 32 26.93 1.09 23.85
C ARG A 32 25.55 0.46 23.82
N GLY A 33 24.57 1.17 24.32
CA GLY A 33 23.19 0.74 24.29
C GLY A 33 22.27 1.92 24.13
N GLY A 34 21.16 1.68 23.45
CA GLY A 34 20.13 2.66 23.21
C GLY A 34 18.74 2.05 23.39
N TRP A 35 17.87 2.82 23.99
CA TRP A 35 16.46 2.50 24.05
C TRP A 35 15.64 3.76 23.85
N GLY A 36 14.57 3.67 23.08
CA GLY A 36 13.71 4.83 22.90
C GLY A 36 12.36 4.50 22.29
N ILE A 37 11.44 5.41 22.50
CA ILE A 37 10.14 5.43 21.89
C ILE A 37 10.07 6.63 20.95
N THR A 38 9.57 6.42 19.74
CA THR A 38 9.21 7.48 18.82
C THR A 38 7.77 7.29 18.39
N GLU A 39 7.02 8.36 18.37
CA GLU A 39 5.63 8.35 17.97
C GLU A 39 5.41 9.22 16.74
N LYS A 40 4.55 8.77 15.86
CA LYS A 40 4.19 9.45 14.62
C LYS A 40 2.70 9.72 14.63
N LEU A 41 2.34 11.00 14.63
CA LEU A 41 0.97 11.47 14.44
C LEU A 41 0.45 11.04 13.06
N PRO A 42 -0.81 10.64 12.93
CA PRO A 42 -1.44 10.51 11.62
C PRO A 42 -1.29 11.81 10.83
N SER A 43 -0.92 11.72 9.57
CA SER A 43 -0.87 12.91 8.71
C SER A 43 -2.27 13.46 8.48
N PHE A 44 -2.35 14.73 8.09
CA PHE A 44 -3.62 15.37 7.77
C PHE A 44 -4.43 14.58 6.74
N ASN A 45 -3.78 14.07 5.69
CA ASN A 45 -4.45 13.28 4.65
C ASN A 45 -4.92 11.89 5.13
N VAL A 46 -4.34 11.37 6.21
CA VAL A 46 -4.82 10.14 6.86
C VAL A 46 -6.06 10.40 7.71
N LEU A 47 -6.07 11.52 8.43
CA LEU A 47 -7.21 11.92 9.26
C LEU A 47 -8.38 12.48 8.42
N TYR A 48 -8.05 13.25 7.40
CA TYR A 48 -9.00 13.95 6.54
C TYR A 48 -8.72 13.61 5.07
N PRO A 49 -8.98 12.37 4.65
CA PRO A 49 -8.73 11.96 3.28
C PRO A 49 -9.63 12.72 2.31
N LEU A 50 -9.07 13.04 1.13
CA LEU A 50 -9.86 13.63 0.06
C LEU A 50 -10.85 12.61 -0.50
N PRO A 51 -12.01 13.06 -0.99
CA PRO A 51 -12.94 12.17 -1.67
C PRO A 51 -12.30 11.57 -2.93
N GLU A 52 -12.57 10.31 -3.16
CA GLU A 52 -12.22 9.61 -4.39
C GLU A 52 -13.43 9.60 -5.34
N TYR A 53 -13.20 9.25 -6.60
CA TYR A 53 -14.26 9.17 -7.62
C TYR A 53 -14.42 7.72 -8.05
N ARG A 54 -15.70 7.35 -8.26
CA ARG A 54 -16.07 6.04 -8.79
C ARG A 54 -16.72 6.23 -10.13
N ASP A 55 -16.18 5.54 -11.13
CA ASP A 55 -16.76 5.46 -12.45
C ASP A 55 -17.63 4.20 -12.56
N THR A 56 -18.93 4.40 -12.71
CA THR A 56 -19.89 3.31 -12.88
C THR A 56 -20.30 3.26 -14.34
N PRO A 57 -20.07 2.14 -15.07
CA PRO A 57 -20.51 2.03 -16.46
C PRO A 57 -22.03 1.92 -16.51
N VAL A 58 -22.71 2.94 -17.00
CA VAL A 58 -24.18 2.99 -17.08
C VAL A 58 -24.72 2.75 -18.47
N PHE A 59 -23.87 2.78 -19.48
CA PHE A 59 -24.24 2.49 -20.86
C PHE A 59 -23.06 1.94 -21.65
N ALA A 60 -23.30 0.93 -22.44
CA ALA A 60 -22.35 0.39 -23.41
C ALA A 60 -23.08 -0.08 -24.65
N THR A 61 -22.60 0.29 -25.83
CA THR A 61 -23.17 -0.15 -27.11
C THR A 61 -22.07 -0.21 -28.17
N ASN A 62 -22.32 -1.07 -29.17
CA ASN A 62 -21.57 -1.10 -30.42
C ASN A 62 -22.35 -0.39 -31.51
N TYR A 63 -21.65 0.28 -32.41
CA TYR A 63 -22.26 0.97 -33.56
C TYR A 63 -21.30 0.98 -34.75
N GLY A 64 -21.87 1.31 -35.91
CA GLY A 64 -21.08 1.35 -37.16
C GLY A 64 -20.32 0.05 -37.44
N SER A 65 -19.11 0.16 -37.92
CA SER A 65 -18.23 -0.97 -38.28
C SER A 65 -17.34 -1.44 -37.11
N GLY A 66 -17.98 -1.77 -35.96
CA GLY A 66 -17.28 -2.33 -34.81
C GLY A 66 -16.75 -1.30 -33.83
N GLN A 67 -17.25 -0.07 -33.85
CA GLN A 67 -16.98 0.93 -32.85
C GLN A 67 -17.80 0.71 -31.57
N SER A 68 -17.30 1.12 -30.44
CA SER A 68 -17.98 1.01 -29.14
C SER A 68 -18.08 2.37 -28.46
N ALA A 69 -19.21 2.62 -27.82
CA ALA A 69 -19.43 3.79 -26.99
C ALA A 69 -19.73 3.35 -25.55
N TYR A 70 -19.15 4.08 -24.60
CA TYR A 70 -19.36 3.87 -23.18
C TYR A 70 -19.73 5.19 -22.52
N VAL A 71 -20.67 5.15 -21.59
CA VAL A 71 -20.99 6.28 -20.71
C VAL A 71 -20.81 5.82 -19.28
N TYR A 72 -20.04 6.59 -18.52
CA TYR A 72 -19.79 6.36 -17.12
C TYR A 72 -20.46 7.44 -16.28
N HIS A 73 -21.07 7.02 -15.19
CA HIS A 73 -21.53 7.92 -14.15
C HIS A 73 -20.42 8.02 -13.10
N THR A 74 -19.78 9.17 -13.03
CA THR A 74 -18.72 9.46 -12.08
C THR A 74 -19.32 10.08 -10.83
N GLN A 75 -19.16 9.39 -9.70
CA GLN A 75 -19.65 9.87 -8.40
C GLN A 75 -18.48 10.01 -7.42
N PRO A 76 -18.40 11.16 -6.71
CA PRO A 76 -17.48 11.25 -5.59
C PRO A 76 -17.96 10.35 -4.45
N TYR A 77 -17.04 9.64 -3.81
CA TYR A 77 -17.30 8.96 -2.56
C TYR A 77 -16.26 9.36 -1.52
N GLN A 78 -16.72 9.47 -0.28
CA GLN A 78 -15.86 9.85 0.82
C GLN A 78 -15.17 8.62 1.38
N ILE A 79 -13.84 8.67 1.55
CA ILE A 79 -13.11 7.71 2.38
C ILE A 79 -13.62 7.84 3.81
N LEU A 80 -13.93 6.72 4.45
CA LEU A 80 -14.50 6.71 5.79
C LEU A 80 -13.50 7.27 6.80
N TYR A 81 -13.99 8.15 7.66
CA TYR A 81 -13.19 8.71 8.74
C TYR A 81 -13.09 7.72 9.90
N ASN A 82 -11.89 7.61 10.49
CA ASN A 82 -11.66 6.83 11.69
C ASN A 82 -11.06 7.72 12.79
N ASP A 83 -11.90 8.10 13.75
CA ASP A 83 -11.55 8.92 14.92
C ASP A 83 -10.74 8.14 15.97
N ASN A 84 -10.76 6.81 15.91
CA ASN A 84 -10.06 5.92 16.85
C ASN A 84 -8.61 5.61 16.45
N LEU A 85 -8.06 6.29 15.45
CA LEU A 85 -6.68 6.07 15.05
C LEU A 85 -5.71 6.40 16.20
N LYS A 86 -4.88 5.42 16.53
CA LYS A 86 -3.79 5.59 17.50
C LYS A 86 -2.54 6.06 16.78
N TRP A 87 -1.70 6.81 17.47
CA TRP A 87 -0.39 7.17 16.95
C TRP A 87 0.44 5.91 16.69
N GLN A 88 1.09 5.89 15.54
CA GLN A 88 2.09 4.86 15.28
C GLN A 88 3.23 5.02 16.27
N ARG A 89 3.57 3.96 17.00
CA ARG A 89 4.57 3.95 18.04
C ARG A 89 5.69 2.98 17.69
N ASN A 90 6.92 3.50 17.59
CA ASN A 90 8.10 2.69 17.40
C ASN A 90 8.87 2.61 18.71
N ARG A 91 9.14 1.40 19.14
CA ARG A 91 10.08 1.11 20.23
C ARG A 91 11.36 0.60 19.61
N ASN A 92 12.45 1.31 19.85
CA ASN A 92 13.79 0.96 19.37
C ASN A 92 14.63 0.53 20.55
N SER A 93 15.38 -0.56 20.40
CA SER A 93 16.35 -1.04 21.35
C SER A 93 17.60 -1.48 20.59
N GLU A 94 18.76 -1.07 21.02
CA GLU A 94 20.02 -1.45 20.40
C GLU A 94 21.11 -1.69 21.45
N VAL A 95 22.00 -2.62 21.13
CA VAL A 95 23.25 -2.86 21.88
C VAL A 95 24.38 -3.00 20.87
N GLY A 96 25.44 -2.28 21.10
CA GLY A 96 26.61 -2.28 20.23
C GLY A 96 27.91 -2.50 21.01
N VAL A 97 28.87 -3.11 20.33
CA VAL A 97 30.24 -3.33 20.82
C VAL A 97 31.22 -2.81 19.77
N ASP A 98 32.10 -1.93 20.19
CA ASP A 98 33.19 -1.44 19.35
C ASP A 98 34.51 -1.96 19.94
N LEU A 99 35.29 -2.65 19.10
CA LEU A 99 36.53 -3.32 19.48
C LEU A 99 37.68 -2.85 18.58
N ARG A 100 38.86 -2.63 19.17
CA ARG A 100 40.07 -2.29 18.43
C ARG A 100 41.21 -3.24 18.83
N ILE A 101 41.71 -4.02 17.89
CA ILE A 101 42.77 -4.99 18.10
C ILE A 101 43.75 -4.94 16.91
N GLY A 102 45.06 -4.75 17.19
CA GLY A 102 46.09 -4.83 16.16
C GLY A 102 45.88 -3.89 14.96
N GLY A 103 45.29 -2.73 15.20
CA GLY A 103 44.96 -1.77 14.13
C GLY A 103 43.63 -2.05 13.38
N THR A 104 42.99 -3.17 13.68
CA THR A 104 41.63 -3.49 13.16
C THR A 104 40.58 -2.87 14.05
N SER A 105 39.58 -2.23 13.44
CA SER A 105 38.40 -1.72 14.13
C SER A 105 37.20 -2.59 13.77
N ILE A 106 36.47 -3.07 14.77
CA ILE A 106 35.27 -3.90 14.63
C ILE A 106 34.15 -3.20 15.37
N SER A 107 33.03 -2.97 14.67
CA SER A 107 31.77 -2.50 15.27
C SER A 107 30.69 -3.52 15.00
N LEU A 108 30.00 -3.94 16.05
CA LEU A 108 28.90 -4.89 15.98
C LEU A 108 27.70 -4.28 16.71
N VAL A 109 26.53 -4.27 16.07
CA VAL A 109 25.30 -3.69 16.63
C VAL A 109 24.15 -4.65 16.42
N GLY A 110 23.54 -5.10 17.52
CA GLY A 110 22.26 -5.79 17.50
C GLY A 110 21.12 -4.82 17.80
N TYR A 111 20.03 -4.92 17.08
CA TYR A 111 18.86 -4.08 17.30
C TYR A 111 17.56 -4.87 17.31
N PHE A 112 16.57 -4.35 18.03
CA PHE A 112 15.19 -4.78 18.01
C PHE A 112 14.26 -3.57 17.95
N ASN A 113 13.43 -3.54 16.92
CA ASN A 113 12.46 -2.47 16.67
C ASN A 113 11.05 -3.07 16.58
N ARG A 114 10.13 -2.54 17.37
CA ARG A 114 8.72 -2.91 17.33
C ARG A 114 7.87 -1.70 16.99
N THR A 115 7.22 -1.75 15.83
CA THR A 115 6.23 -0.76 15.41
C THR A 115 4.84 -1.23 15.83
N LYS A 116 4.20 -0.51 16.73
CA LYS A 116 2.78 -0.69 17.09
C LYS A 116 1.93 0.31 16.34
N TYR A 117 0.72 -0.11 16.01
CA TYR A 117 -0.29 0.74 15.35
C TYR A 117 0.19 1.36 14.03
N PRO A 118 0.88 0.62 13.14
CA PRO A 118 1.21 1.16 11.81
C PRO A 118 -0.08 1.54 11.09
N TYR A 119 -0.06 2.62 10.31
CA TYR A 119 -1.23 2.99 9.53
C TYR A 119 -1.37 2.07 8.32
N LYS A 120 -2.59 1.59 8.12
CA LYS A 120 -2.97 0.81 6.94
C LYS A 120 -4.32 1.22 6.42
N LEU A 121 -4.53 1.05 5.13
CA LEU A 121 -5.83 1.18 4.52
C LEU A 121 -6.59 -0.13 4.70
N SER A 122 -7.78 -0.06 5.29
CA SER A 122 -8.73 -1.16 5.42
C SER A 122 -9.90 -0.95 4.48
N ALA A 123 -10.65 -2.00 4.19
CA ALA A 123 -11.78 -1.96 3.30
C ALA A 123 -13.07 -2.41 4.00
N ALA A 124 -14.16 -1.73 3.69
CA ALA A 124 -15.51 -2.18 3.92
C ALA A 124 -16.21 -2.31 2.55
N PHE A 125 -17.12 -3.25 2.45
CA PHE A 125 -17.91 -3.44 1.23
C PHE A 125 -19.37 -3.12 1.53
N GLU A 126 -19.98 -2.34 0.64
CA GLU A 126 -21.38 -1.93 0.75
C GLU A 126 -22.16 -2.40 -0.48
N PRO A 127 -23.42 -2.86 -0.33
CA PRO A 127 -24.28 -3.17 -1.45
C PRO A 127 -24.50 -1.93 -2.31
N PHE A 128 -24.41 -2.10 -3.62
CA PHE A 128 -24.57 -1.03 -4.59
C PHE A 128 -25.37 -1.51 -5.78
N SER A 129 -26.35 -0.75 -6.20
CA SER A 129 -27.13 -1.03 -7.41
C SER A 129 -27.20 0.19 -8.32
N TYR A 130 -27.16 -0.07 -9.61
CA TYR A 130 -27.30 0.97 -10.63
C TYR A 130 -28.01 0.43 -11.86
N ASN A 131 -28.63 1.32 -12.60
CA ASN A 131 -29.33 0.97 -13.82
C ASN A 131 -28.36 1.03 -15.01
N MET A 132 -28.37 -0.05 -15.79
CA MET A 132 -27.76 -0.08 -17.12
C MET A 132 -28.78 0.39 -18.12
N MET A 133 -28.40 1.38 -18.88
CA MET A 133 -29.17 1.85 -20.04
C MET A 133 -28.72 1.13 -21.30
N GLY A 134 -29.60 0.94 -22.21
CA GLY A 134 -29.36 0.33 -23.50
C GLY A 134 -30.21 0.93 -24.59
N VAL A 135 -29.98 0.47 -25.81
CA VAL A 135 -30.71 0.88 -26.98
C VAL A 135 -32.15 0.34 -26.88
N PRO A 136 -33.18 1.18 -27.00
CA PRO A 136 -34.56 0.69 -27.02
C PRO A 136 -34.80 -0.18 -28.25
N SER A 137 -35.64 -1.19 -28.14
CA SER A 137 -36.03 -2.02 -29.26
C SER A 137 -37.04 -1.33 -30.20
N ALA A 138 -37.81 -0.39 -29.66
CA ALA A 138 -38.76 0.39 -30.40
C ALA A 138 -38.87 1.82 -29.82
N LEU A 139 -39.27 2.75 -30.67
CA LEU A 139 -39.64 4.11 -30.29
C LEU A 139 -41.03 4.14 -29.62
N PRO A 140 -41.42 5.26 -28.99
CA PRO A 140 -42.74 5.41 -28.35
C PRO A 140 -43.94 5.20 -29.30
N ASP A 141 -43.75 5.41 -30.59
CA ASP A 141 -44.77 5.16 -31.66
C ASP A 141 -44.83 3.70 -32.12
N GLY A 142 -44.01 2.81 -31.53
CA GLY A 142 -43.90 1.40 -31.88
C GLY A 142 -42.97 1.10 -33.05
N THR A 143 -42.34 2.08 -33.66
CA THR A 143 -41.37 1.88 -34.75
C THR A 143 -40.10 1.22 -34.18
N ALA A 144 -39.64 0.15 -34.84
CA ALA A 144 -38.37 -0.49 -34.45
C ALA A 144 -37.18 0.48 -34.52
N TYR A 145 -36.37 0.51 -33.45
CA TYR A 145 -35.21 1.38 -33.37
C TYR A 145 -33.94 0.57 -33.42
N THR A 146 -32.99 1.02 -34.22
CA THR A 146 -31.64 0.49 -34.28
C THR A 146 -30.63 1.61 -34.08
N MET A 147 -29.50 1.30 -33.48
CA MET A 147 -28.44 2.26 -33.27
C MET A 147 -27.92 2.82 -34.61
N PRO A 148 -27.88 4.13 -34.81
CA PRO A 148 -27.33 4.71 -36.04
C PRO A 148 -25.86 4.31 -36.24
N ALA A 149 -25.44 4.28 -37.50
CA ALA A 149 -24.03 4.00 -37.84
C ALA A 149 -23.08 5.13 -37.39
N ASN A 150 -23.59 6.39 -37.37
CA ASN A 150 -22.82 7.58 -36.98
C ASN A 150 -23.55 8.36 -35.86
N PRO A 151 -23.53 7.85 -34.60
CA PRO A 151 -24.28 8.46 -33.50
C PRO A 151 -23.57 9.67 -32.91
N ALA A 152 -24.39 10.61 -32.45
CA ALA A 152 -24.01 11.62 -31.45
C ALA A 152 -24.61 11.22 -30.09
N PHE A 153 -23.87 11.39 -29.03
CA PHE A 153 -24.31 11.10 -27.68
C PHE A 153 -24.44 12.39 -26.86
N ARG A 154 -25.46 12.45 -26.04
CA ARG A 154 -25.64 13.49 -25.02
C ARG A 154 -26.06 12.85 -23.72
N VAL A 155 -25.47 13.28 -22.64
CA VAL A 155 -25.85 12.88 -21.27
C VAL A 155 -26.41 14.10 -20.56
N ASP A 156 -27.57 13.96 -19.97
CA ASP A 156 -28.08 14.94 -19.04
C ASP A 156 -27.32 14.84 -17.72
N SER A 157 -26.60 15.88 -17.33
CA SER A 157 -25.76 15.88 -16.14
C SER A 157 -26.54 15.87 -14.82
N GLN A 158 -27.84 16.16 -14.85
CA GLN A 158 -28.68 16.20 -13.65
C GLN A 158 -29.45 14.89 -13.46
N THR A 159 -30.04 14.36 -14.54
CA THR A 159 -30.83 13.12 -14.50
C THR A 159 -30.02 11.89 -14.80
N GLY A 160 -28.88 12.02 -15.47
CA GLY A 160 -28.07 10.90 -15.97
C GLY A 160 -28.67 10.23 -17.19
N GLU A 161 -29.76 10.77 -17.77
CA GLU A 161 -30.38 10.24 -18.99
C GLU A 161 -29.44 10.36 -20.19
N ILE A 162 -29.41 9.32 -21.00
CA ILE A 162 -28.57 9.24 -22.19
C ILE A 162 -29.42 9.34 -23.41
N PHE A 163 -29.03 10.22 -24.31
CA PHE A 163 -29.71 10.44 -25.57
C PHE A 163 -28.77 10.16 -26.73
N VAL A 164 -29.31 9.59 -27.79
CA VAL A 164 -28.58 9.33 -29.02
C VAL A 164 -29.30 10.01 -30.18
N ARG A 165 -28.56 10.58 -31.11
CA ARG A 165 -29.06 11.15 -32.35
C ARG A 165 -28.19 10.71 -33.51
N ASP A 166 -28.80 10.43 -34.64
CA ASP A 166 -28.07 10.22 -35.87
C ASP A 166 -27.46 11.52 -36.39
N LYS A 167 -26.14 11.56 -36.61
CA LYS A 167 -25.47 12.71 -37.21
C LYS A 167 -25.79 12.86 -38.69
N ASP A 168 -26.08 11.76 -39.36
CA ASP A 168 -26.39 11.74 -40.77
C ASP A 168 -27.87 12.11 -41.02
N ASN A 169 -28.73 11.97 -39.99
CA ASN A 169 -30.14 12.41 -40.04
C ASN A 169 -30.51 13.22 -38.76
N PRO A 170 -30.03 14.47 -38.63
CA PRO A 170 -30.30 15.27 -37.43
C PRO A 170 -31.78 15.60 -37.18
N SER A 171 -32.62 15.52 -38.23
CA SER A 171 -34.07 15.78 -38.13
C SER A 171 -34.82 14.71 -37.36
N ALA A 172 -34.27 13.49 -37.21
CA ALA A 172 -34.85 12.43 -36.40
C ALA A 172 -34.87 12.75 -34.89
N GLY A 173 -34.20 13.81 -34.46
CA GLY A 173 -34.17 14.24 -33.06
C GLY A 173 -33.29 13.40 -32.14
N TRP A 174 -33.41 13.65 -30.86
CA TRP A 174 -32.72 12.90 -29.81
C TRP A 174 -33.61 11.80 -29.25
N ILE A 175 -33.12 10.57 -29.27
CA ILE A 175 -33.80 9.39 -28.75
C ILE A 175 -33.23 9.04 -27.39
N ALA A 176 -34.07 8.96 -26.36
CA ALA A 176 -33.70 8.56 -25.03
C ALA A 176 -33.37 7.07 -24.96
N MET A 177 -32.24 6.71 -24.34
CA MET A 177 -31.90 5.33 -24.03
C MET A 177 -32.76 4.84 -22.86
N GLN A 178 -33.05 3.56 -22.81
CA GLN A 178 -33.93 2.98 -21.81
C GLN A 178 -33.16 2.12 -20.83
N THR A 179 -33.63 2.04 -19.58
CA THR A 179 -33.11 1.08 -18.62
C THR A 179 -33.41 -0.35 -19.09
N THR A 180 -32.35 -1.11 -19.34
CA THR A 180 -32.45 -2.50 -19.79
C THR A 180 -32.29 -3.51 -18.67
N SER A 181 -31.54 -3.15 -17.66
CA SER A 181 -31.31 -4.00 -16.47
C SER A 181 -30.84 -3.19 -15.28
N THR A 182 -31.14 -3.67 -14.10
CA THR A 182 -30.51 -3.18 -12.86
C THR A 182 -29.35 -4.09 -12.49
N LYS A 183 -28.15 -3.54 -12.44
CA LYS A 183 -26.96 -4.25 -11.97
C LYS A 183 -26.85 -4.10 -10.45
N ARG A 184 -26.53 -5.20 -9.81
CA ARG A 184 -26.29 -5.27 -8.37
C ARG A 184 -24.88 -5.73 -8.13
N THR A 185 -24.16 -5.05 -7.28
CA THR A 185 -22.76 -5.32 -6.97
C THR A 185 -22.43 -4.83 -5.57
N PHE A 186 -21.20 -5.00 -5.16
CA PHE A 186 -20.67 -4.37 -3.97
C PHE A 186 -19.64 -3.32 -4.35
N VAL A 187 -19.60 -2.26 -3.61
CA VAL A 187 -18.57 -1.24 -3.74
C VAL A 187 -17.64 -1.30 -2.56
N LYS A 188 -16.36 -1.20 -2.86
CA LYS A 188 -15.33 -1.11 -1.84
C LYS A 188 -15.26 0.32 -1.35
N ASN A 189 -15.54 0.51 -0.07
CA ASN A 189 -15.24 1.73 0.64
C ASN A 189 -13.98 1.53 1.48
N THR A 190 -13.14 2.54 1.61
CA THR A 190 -11.87 2.42 2.32
C THR A 190 -11.82 3.35 3.52
N TYR A 191 -11.05 2.99 4.52
CA TYR A 191 -10.78 3.81 5.69
C TYR A 191 -9.38 3.53 6.22
N GLN A 192 -8.78 4.54 6.84
CA GLN A 192 -7.51 4.37 7.52
C GLN A 192 -7.73 3.67 8.86
N ASN A 193 -6.87 2.70 9.14
CA ASN A 193 -6.90 1.95 10.38
C ASN A 193 -5.48 1.74 10.91
N ASN A 194 -5.36 1.26 12.15
CA ASN A 194 -4.12 0.77 12.68
C ASN A 194 -3.96 -0.70 12.32
N GLY A 195 -2.79 -1.04 11.79
CA GLY A 195 -2.41 -2.42 11.50
C GLY A 195 -1.82 -3.14 12.70
N SER A 196 -1.59 -4.43 12.52
CA SER A 196 -0.92 -5.28 13.48
C SER A 196 0.56 -4.89 13.67
N PRO A 197 1.15 -5.20 14.81
CA PRO A 197 2.54 -4.85 15.07
C PRO A 197 3.51 -5.45 14.05
N VAL A 198 4.58 -4.72 13.79
CA VAL A 198 5.71 -5.16 12.95
C VAL A 198 6.95 -5.23 13.80
N ASP A 199 7.55 -6.41 13.91
CA ASP A 199 8.80 -6.64 14.59
C ASP A 199 9.96 -6.70 13.58
N ARG A 200 11.02 -5.96 13.86
CA ARG A 200 12.27 -5.98 13.12
C ARG A 200 13.42 -6.17 14.07
N MET A 201 14.29 -7.09 13.75
CA MET A 201 15.53 -7.29 14.49
C MET A 201 16.67 -7.55 13.52
N GLY A 202 17.86 -7.27 13.93
CA GLY A 202 19.02 -7.51 13.08
C GLY A 202 20.32 -7.34 13.80
N LEU A 203 21.35 -7.64 13.04
CA LEU A 203 22.74 -7.51 13.43
C LEU A 203 23.46 -6.77 12.29
N GLU A 204 24.11 -5.68 12.63
CA GLU A 204 24.96 -4.93 11.71
C GLU A 204 26.41 -5.04 12.16
N PHE A 205 27.33 -5.16 11.24
CA PHE A 205 28.74 -5.20 11.54
C PHE A 205 29.56 -4.41 10.53
N VAL A 206 30.63 -3.84 11.02
CA VAL A 206 31.66 -3.16 10.24
C VAL A 206 33.02 -3.61 10.76
N VAL A 207 33.87 -4.07 9.84
CA VAL A 207 35.26 -4.41 10.13
C VAL A 207 36.17 -3.58 9.23
N GLU A 208 36.97 -2.74 9.82
CA GLU A 208 37.99 -1.97 9.11
C GLU A 208 39.37 -2.53 9.45
N PHE A 209 40.05 -3.02 8.41
CA PHE A 209 41.38 -3.58 8.57
C PHE A 209 42.45 -2.49 8.53
N PRO A 210 43.63 -2.73 9.12
CA PRO A 210 44.74 -1.82 8.96
C PRO A 210 45.15 -1.71 7.49
N GLN A 211 45.73 -0.59 7.13
CA GLN A 211 46.23 -0.38 5.78
C GLN A 211 47.34 -1.39 5.45
N ILE A 212 47.25 -2.02 4.32
CA ILE A 212 48.29 -2.88 3.75
C ILE A 212 49.34 -1.96 3.11
N ASN A 213 50.40 -1.65 3.86
CA ASN A 213 51.36 -0.60 3.53
C ASN A 213 52.01 -0.75 2.13
N PRO A 214 52.45 -1.97 1.66
CA PRO A 214 53.12 -2.12 0.38
C PRO A 214 52.29 -1.64 -0.79
N ILE A 215 50.97 -1.88 -0.74
CA ILE A 215 50.01 -1.50 -1.80
C ILE A 215 49.12 -0.32 -1.40
N ARG A 216 49.32 0.25 -0.21
CA ARG A 216 48.56 1.37 0.34
C ARG A 216 47.05 1.18 0.23
N THR A 217 46.60 -0.03 0.47
CA THR A 217 45.19 -0.44 0.34
C THR A 217 44.59 -0.67 1.71
N GLN A 218 43.46 -0.07 1.97
CA GLN A 218 42.62 -0.33 3.14
C GLN A 218 41.43 -1.20 2.72
N LEU A 219 41.15 -2.24 3.51
CA LEU A 219 40.00 -3.10 3.33
C LEU A 219 38.94 -2.78 4.40
N ARG A 220 37.70 -2.78 3.98
CA ARG A 220 36.53 -2.66 4.85
C ARG A 220 35.52 -3.71 4.46
N LEU A 221 35.07 -4.47 5.45
CA LEU A 221 33.96 -5.40 5.33
C LEU A 221 32.80 -4.88 6.17
N ASP A 222 31.64 -4.69 5.58
CA ASP A 222 30.44 -4.34 6.29
C ASP A 222 29.25 -5.20 5.83
N GLY A 223 28.27 -5.36 6.71
CA GLY A 223 27.09 -6.13 6.38
C GLY A 223 26.02 -6.00 7.43
N ALA A 224 24.84 -6.49 7.05
CA ALA A 224 23.66 -6.50 7.91
C ALA A 224 22.84 -7.77 7.71
N TYR A 225 22.49 -8.40 8.81
CA TYR A 225 21.43 -9.41 8.83
C TYR A 225 20.17 -8.79 9.37
N GLY A 226 19.09 -8.84 8.59
CA GLY A 226 17.78 -8.32 8.96
C GLY A 226 16.73 -9.43 9.02
N TYR A 227 15.90 -9.38 10.06
CA TYR A 227 14.70 -10.17 10.21
C TYR A 227 13.51 -9.26 10.45
N THR A 228 12.46 -9.44 9.66
CA THR A 228 11.20 -8.72 9.83
C THR A 228 10.07 -9.73 9.95
N LYS A 229 9.23 -9.55 10.95
CA LYS A 229 8.00 -10.30 11.15
C LYS A 229 6.83 -9.34 11.31
N TYR A 230 5.76 -9.60 10.55
CA TYR A 230 4.46 -9.04 10.84
C TYR A 230 3.40 -10.12 10.74
N VAL A 231 2.36 -9.97 11.53
CA VAL A 231 1.20 -10.86 11.54
C VAL A 231 -0.01 -9.98 11.31
N ASN A 232 -0.87 -10.34 10.37
CA ASN A 232 -2.17 -9.69 10.23
C ASN A 232 -3.12 -10.35 11.22
N GLU A 233 -3.34 -9.70 12.34
CA GLU A 233 -4.37 -10.09 13.28
C GLU A 233 -5.69 -9.44 12.84
N GLY A 234 -6.75 -10.20 12.78
CA GLY A 234 -8.08 -9.70 12.47
C GLY A 234 -8.68 -10.32 11.21
N GLU A 235 -9.88 -9.91 10.98
CA GLU A 235 -10.74 -10.40 9.93
C GLU A 235 -10.34 -9.83 8.56
N ALA A 236 -10.33 -10.67 7.54
CA ALA A 236 -10.17 -10.25 6.17
C ALA A 236 -11.53 -10.17 5.48
N CYS A 237 -11.84 -9.00 4.93
CA CYS A 237 -13.04 -8.85 4.11
C CYS A 237 -12.72 -9.22 2.67
N TYR A 238 -13.42 -10.21 2.15
CA TYR A 238 -13.37 -10.58 0.75
C TYR A 238 -14.32 -9.74 -0.07
N TYR A 239 -13.94 -9.51 -1.32
CA TYR A 239 -14.87 -8.95 -2.29
C TYR A 239 -15.99 -9.98 -2.53
N PRO A 240 -17.23 -9.69 -2.17
CA PRO A 240 -18.30 -10.67 -2.22
C PRO A 240 -18.71 -10.97 -3.66
N SER A 241 -19.12 -12.21 -3.88
CA SER A 241 -19.81 -12.57 -5.14
C SER A 241 -21.17 -11.90 -5.19
N THR A 242 -21.53 -11.36 -6.37
CA THR A 242 -22.80 -10.67 -6.57
C THR A 242 -23.99 -11.60 -6.79
N SER A 243 -23.75 -12.87 -7.04
CA SER A 243 -24.85 -13.82 -7.23
C SER A 243 -24.46 -15.23 -6.86
N THR A 244 -25.26 -15.83 -5.99
CA THR A 244 -25.36 -17.27 -5.86
C THR A 244 -26.82 -17.60 -6.22
N GLY A 245 -27.05 -18.31 -7.32
CA GLY A 245 -28.40 -18.61 -7.77
C GLY A 245 -29.24 -17.43 -8.25
N GLY A 246 -28.63 -16.29 -8.63
CA GLY A 246 -29.32 -15.09 -9.13
C GLY A 246 -29.79 -14.13 -8.04
N GLU A 247 -29.61 -14.43 -6.76
CA GLU A 247 -30.02 -13.56 -5.67
C GLU A 247 -28.89 -12.58 -5.28
N PHE A 248 -29.29 -11.40 -4.84
CA PHE A 248 -28.41 -10.38 -4.32
C PHE A 248 -28.53 -10.29 -2.80
N TYR A 249 -27.46 -10.58 -2.12
CA TYR A 249 -27.40 -10.49 -0.66
C TYR A 249 -26.80 -9.14 -0.23
N PRO A 250 -27.53 -8.35 0.56
CA PRO A 250 -27.10 -6.99 0.96
C PRO A 250 -26.09 -6.99 2.12
N TYR A 251 -25.39 -8.07 2.33
CA TYR A 251 -24.37 -8.17 3.41
C TYR A 251 -23.08 -8.78 2.89
N VAL A 252 -21.99 -8.45 3.54
CA VAL A 252 -20.65 -8.95 3.25
C VAL A 252 -20.24 -9.94 4.34
N GLY A 253 -19.80 -11.11 3.93
CA GLY A 253 -19.21 -12.09 4.84
C GLY A 253 -17.79 -11.69 5.25
N VAL A 254 -17.44 -12.00 6.48
CA VAL A 254 -16.09 -11.88 6.99
C VAL A 254 -15.49 -13.28 7.09
N TYR A 255 -14.28 -13.44 6.53
CA TYR A 255 -13.60 -14.72 6.53
C TYR A 255 -12.30 -14.62 7.32
N LEU A 256 -12.08 -15.59 8.18
CA LEU A 256 -10.75 -15.88 8.71
C LEU A 256 -10.08 -16.85 7.73
N ASP A 257 -8.94 -16.43 7.21
CA ASP A 257 -8.21 -17.23 6.25
C ASP A 257 -7.25 -18.17 6.95
N ASN A 258 -7.54 -19.45 6.88
CA ASN A 258 -6.72 -20.52 7.46
C ASN A 258 -5.64 -21.05 6.50
N GLY A 259 -5.35 -20.36 5.42
CA GLY A 259 -4.23 -20.72 4.55
C GLY A 259 -4.45 -21.89 3.60
N GLY A 260 -5.68 -22.32 3.38
CA GLY A 260 -5.99 -23.55 2.66
C GLY A 260 -6.24 -23.46 1.17
N SER A 261 -6.25 -22.29 0.55
CA SER A 261 -6.52 -22.14 -0.89
C SER A 261 -5.65 -21.11 -1.58
N SER A 262 -5.60 -21.16 -2.90
CA SER A 262 -4.82 -20.25 -3.75
C SER A 262 -5.23 -18.77 -3.68
N ASN A 263 -6.35 -18.44 -3.05
CA ASN A 263 -6.87 -17.08 -2.88
C ASN A 263 -6.65 -16.55 -1.46
N VAL A 264 -5.71 -17.09 -0.75
CA VAL A 264 -5.43 -16.86 0.66
C VAL A 264 -4.93 -15.45 0.90
N THR A 265 -5.56 -14.74 1.80
CA THR A 265 -5.00 -13.56 2.46
C THR A 265 -3.95 -14.06 3.44
N TYR A 266 -2.69 -13.79 3.15
CA TYR A 266 -1.61 -14.20 4.03
C TYR A 266 -1.74 -13.50 5.38
N ASN A 267 -1.80 -14.28 6.47
CA ASN A 267 -1.92 -13.77 7.84
C ASN A 267 -0.65 -13.09 8.35
N GLY A 268 0.33 -12.94 7.51
CA GLY A 268 1.57 -12.24 7.80
C GLY A 268 2.75 -12.78 7.02
N ARG A 269 3.92 -12.26 7.35
CA ARG A 269 5.15 -12.60 6.63
C ARG A 269 6.36 -12.54 7.53
N LYS A 270 7.29 -13.47 7.30
CA LYS A 270 8.67 -13.43 7.79
C LYS A 270 9.62 -13.15 6.65
N LEU A 271 10.51 -12.24 6.86
CA LEU A 271 11.54 -11.84 5.88
C LEU A 271 12.90 -11.96 6.55
N HIS A 272 13.85 -12.58 5.86
CA HIS A 272 15.25 -12.65 6.25
C HIS A 272 16.11 -12.12 5.11
N ALA A 273 17.07 -11.29 5.43
CA ALA A 273 18.07 -10.83 4.48
C ALA A 273 19.45 -10.76 5.16
N LEU A 274 20.48 -11.15 4.43
CA LEU A 274 21.87 -10.95 4.80
C LEU A 274 22.60 -10.32 3.62
N ASP A 275 22.97 -9.08 3.79
CA ASP A 275 23.73 -8.30 2.83
C ASP A 275 25.15 -8.09 3.34
N MET A 276 26.13 -8.21 2.47
CA MET A 276 27.54 -8.00 2.78
C MET A 276 28.23 -7.18 1.70
N ASN A 277 29.13 -6.32 2.09
CA ASN A 277 29.90 -5.47 1.21
C ASN A 277 31.38 -5.55 1.58
N LEU A 278 32.24 -5.71 0.57
CA LEU A 278 33.68 -5.59 0.70
C LEU A 278 34.15 -4.39 -0.10
N THR A 279 34.80 -3.45 0.58
CA THR A 279 35.38 -2.26 -0.05
C THR A 279 36.90 -2.31 0.08
N ALA A 280 37.59 -2.12 -1.03
CA ALA A 280 39.04 -1.94 -1.09
C ALA A 280 39.34 -0.52 -1.59
N THR A 281 40.07 0.26 -0.79
CA THR A 281 40.46 1.63 -1.14
C THR A 281 41.98 1.72 -1.20
N THR A 282 42.51 2.00 -2.39
CA THR A 282 43.94 2.10 -2.69
C THR A 282 44.32 3.54 -2.95
N HIS A 283 45.33 4.03 -2.25
CA HIS A 283 45.89 5.35 -2.46
C HIS A 283 47.13 5.26 -3.36
N VAL A 284 47.14 5.96 -4.49
CA VAL A 284 48.21 5.99 -5.48
C VAL A 284 48.82 7.40 -5.50
N PRO A 285 49.80 7.73 -4.63
CA PRO A 285 50.33 9.08 -4.48
C PRO A 285 51.03 9.62 -5.68
N SER A 286 51.68 8.72 -6.48
CA SER A 286 52.44 9.12 -7.68
C SER A 286 51.61 9.86 -8.73
N ILE A 287 50.33 9.57 -8.79
CA ILE A 287 49.36 10.22 -9.67
C ILE A 287 48.25 10.98 -8.89
N ARG A 288 48.41 11.14 -7.56
CA ARG A 288 47.48 11.80 -6.66
C ARG A 288 46.04 11.25 -6.78
N MET A 289 45.88 9.94 -6.91
CA MET A 289 44.61 9.29 -7.14
C MET A 289 44.25 8.34 -5.98
N ILE A 290 42.96 8.23 -5.70
CA ILE A 290 42.38 7.21 -4.82
C ILE A 290 41.47 6.34 -5.69
N ILE A 291 41.69 5.05 -5.64
CA ILE A 291 40.84 4.05 -6.33
C ILE A 291 40.06 3.28 -5.29
N SER A 292 38.76 3.25 -5.42
CA SER A 292 37.87 2.48 -4.54
C SER A 292 37.10 1.45 -5.35
N LEU A 293 37.18 0.18 -4.93
CA LEU A 293 36.41 -0.92 -5.46
C LEU A 293 35.47 -1.43 -4.38
N ARG A 294 34.19 -1.56 -4.67
CA ARG A 294 33.20 -2.12 -3.77
C ARG A 294 32.50 -3.31 -4.43
N LEU A 295 32.47 -4.42 -3.71
CA LEU A 295 31.70 -5.61 -4.05
C LEU A 295 30.53 -5.70 -3.09
N GLU A 296 29.34 -5.86 -3.64
CA GLU A 296 28.09 -5.98 -2.87
C GLU A 296 27.46 -7.35 -3.16
N ALA A 297 27.03 -8.03 -2.10
CA ALA A 297 26.42 -9.36 -2.22
C ALA A 297 25.25 -9.50 -1.24
N THR A 298 24.10 -9.96 -1.75
CA THR A 298 23.02 -10.46 -0.93
C THR A 298 23.16 -11.97 -0.78
N LEU A 299 23.64 -12.43 0.38
CA LEU A 299 23.93 -13.84 0.62
C LEU A 299 22.69 -14.65 0.99
N VAL A 300 21.73 -14.02 1.65
CA VAL A 300 20.47 -14.64 2.03
C VAL A 300 19.33 -13.67 1.74
N LYS A 301 18.30 -14.17 1.06
CA LYS A 301 17.02 -13.47 0.94
C LYS A 301 15.92 -14.51 0.97
N ARG A 302 15.22 -14.58 2.10
CA ARG A 302 14.12 -15.52 2.33
C ARG A 302 12.86 -14.76 2.70
N SER A 303 11.76 -15.20 2.13
CA SER A 303 10.42 -14.73 2.45
C SER A 303 9.53 -15.93 2.70
N GLN A 304 8.87 -15.94 3.84
CA GLN A 304 7.90 -16.97 4.22
C GLN A 304 6.60 -16.28 4.59
N ASN A 305 5.51 -16.70 3.95
CA ASN A 305 4.18 -16.29 4.36
C ASN A 305 3.78 -17.06 5.61
N LEU A 306 3.07 -16.41 6.52
CA LEU A 306 2.52 -17.03 7.69
C LEU A 306 1.10 -17.47 7.35
N SER A 307 0.82 -18.75 7.44
CA SER A 307 -0.53 -19.31 7.52
C SER A 307 -0.77 -19.73 8.96
N GLU A 308 -1.90 -19.39 9.53
CA GLU A 308 -2.36 -20.01 10.76
C GLU A 308 -3.10 -21.29 10.39
N TYR A 309 -2.77 -22.37 11.08
CA TYR A 309 -3.49 -23.63 11.01
C TYR A 309 -4.58 -23.65 12.09
#